data_7ca5be2a3273915b48bea14ac235252c
#
_entry.id   7ca5be2a3273915b48bea14ac235252c
#
_cell.length_a   1.000
_cell.length_b   1.000
_cell.length_c   1.000
_cell.angle_alpha   90.00
_cell.angle_beta   90.00
_cell.angle_gamma   90.00
#
_symmetry.space_group_name_H-M   'P 1'
#
loop_
_entity.id
_entity.type
_entity.pdbx_description
1 polymer ?
#
loop_
_entity_poly.entity_id
_entity_poly.type
_entity_poly.pdbx_seq_one_letter_code
_entity_poly.pdbx_strand_id
1 'polypeptide(L)'
;MATSGPGTNGSQFFVVQAKSVPANLIDQMEALSDQGYPTEVVEQYKQVGGTPWLDFHHTVFGQLIDGADVLDAIAAVPCGPGDKPVNDVVIDTIEVQE
;
A
#
# COMPACT_ATOMS: atom_id res chain seq x y z
N MET A 1 3.10 3.05 7.20
CA MET A 1 2.50 3.17 8.54
C MET A 1 1.16 3.85 8.46
N ALA A 2 0.17 3.35 9.18
CA ALA A 2 -1.14 3.98 9.26
C ALA A 2 -1.09 5.19 10.20
N THR A 3 -1.81 6.25 9.83
CA THR A 3 -1.87 7.50 10.62
C THR A 3 -3.30 8.04 10.63
N SER A 4 -3.61 8.89 11.62
CA SER A 4 -4.84 9.69 11.66
C SER A 4 -4.58 11.16 11.36
N GLY A 5 -3.40 11.49 10.87
CA GLY A 5 -2.95 12.83 10.52
C GLY A 5 -1.45 12.98 10.74
N PRO A 6 -0.85 14.14 10.45
CA PRO A 6 0.59 14.35 10.65
C PRO A 6 1.00 14.09 12.10
N GLY A 7 2.12 13.38 12.29
CA GLY A 7 2.68 13.11 13.61
C GLY A 7 1.93 12.08 14.45
N THR A 8 1.04 11.27 13.84
CA THR A 8 0.20 10.31 14.57
C THR A 8 0.58 8.85 14.30
N ASN A 9 1.80 8.58 13.90
CA ASN A 9 2.29 7.21 13.69
C ASN A 9 2.22 6.43 15.01
N GLY A 10 1.69 5.22 14.94
CA GLY A 10 1.58 4.30 16.07
C GLY A 10 2.03 2.91 15.68
N SER A 11 1.39 1.89 16.23
CA SER A 11 1.73 0.48 15.98
C SER A 11 0.96 -0.13 14.81
N GLN A 12 0.02 0.59 14.20
CA GLN A 12 -0.74 0.08 13.06
C GLN A 12 0.04 0.27 11.77
N PHE A 13 0.01 -0.73 10.92
CA PHE A 13 0.60 -0.68 9.59
C PHE A 13 -0.33 -1.32 8.57
N PHE A 14 -0.06 -1.08 7.30
CA PHE A 14 -0.76 -1.76 6.21
C PHE A 14 0.22 -2.17 5.13
N VAL A 15 -0.18 -3.15 4.32
CA VAL A 15 0.61 -3.65 3.19
C VAL A 15 -0.09 -3.22 1.91
N VAL A 16 0.66 -2.59 1.00
CA VAL A 16 0.12 -2.19 -0.29
C VAL A 16 -0.06 -3.41 -1.18
N GLN A 17 -1.28 -3.62 -1.67
CA GLN A 17 -1.64 -4.79 -2.48
C GLN A 17 -2.16 -4.42 -3.88
N ALA A 18 -2.40 -3.13 -4.15
CA ALA A 18 -2.95 -2.66 -5.42
C ALA A 18 -2.05 -3.06 -6.61
N LYS A 19 -2.60 -3.82 -7.56
CA LYS A 19 -1.86 -4.38 -8.71
C LYS A 19 -1.81 -3.43 -9.90
N SER A 20 -2.62 -2.40 -9.89
CA SER A 20 -2.66 -1.41 -10.97
C SER A 20 -3.06 -0.04 -10.45
N VAL A 21 -2.64 1.00 -11.17
CA VAL A 21 -3.01 2.38 -10.87
C VAL A 21 -3.97 2.85 -11.98
N PRO A 22 -5.11 3.49 -11.64
CA PRO A 22 -6.02 4.01 -12.66
C PRO A 22 -5.32 4.96 -13.63
N ALA A 23 -5.66 4.87 -14.92
CA ALA A 23 -5.01 5.63 -15.99
C ALA A 23 -5.09 7.14 -15.77
N ASN A 24 -6.22 7.64 -15.23
CA ASN A 24 -6.38 9.07 -14.94
C ASN A 24 -5.39 9.56 -13.87
N LEU A 25 -5.04 8.73 -12.89
CA LEU A 25 -4.04 9.06 -11.89
C LEU A 25 -2.63 9.07 -12.50
N ILE A 26 -2.33 8.12 -13.38
CA ILE A 26 -1.06 8.09 -14.11
C ILE A 26 -0.88 9.39 -14.93
N ASP A 27 -1.92 9.81 -15.62
CA ASP A 27 -1.88 11.05 -16.42
C ASP A 27 -1.63 12.28 -15.54
N GLN A 28 -2.25 12.34 -14.35
CA GLN A 28 -2.02 13.43 -13.39
C GLN A 28 -0.58 13.42 -12.86
N MET A 29 -0.02 12.24 -12.59
CA MET A 29 1.36 12.11 -12.13
C MET A 29 2.36 12.56 -13.20
N GLU A 30 2.12 12.21 -14.47
CA GLU A 30 2.96 12.67 -15.57
C GLU A 30 2.95 14.19 -15.70
N ALA A 31 1.80 14.83 -15.49
CA ALA A 31 1.68 16.29 -15.51
C ALA A 31 2.42 16.94 -14.33
N LEU A 32 2.67 16.20 -13.24
CA LEU A 32 3.35 16.69 -12.04
C LEU A 32 4.81 16.20 -11.96
N SER A 33 5.41 15.80 -13.07
CA SER A 33 6.77 15.23 -13.08
C SER A 33 7.82 16.15 -12.46
N ASP A 34 7.62 17.46 -12.54
CA ASP A 34 8.53 18.47 -11.96
C ASP A 34 8.24 18.73 -10.48
N GLN A 35 7.19 18.11 -9.90
CA GLN A 35 6.69 18.42 -8.56
C GLN A 35 6.70 17.20 -7.63
N GLY A 36 7.58 16.24 -7.86
CA GLY A 36 7.74 15.08 -6.97
C GLY A 36 7.45 13.73 -7.60
N TYR A 37 7.08 13.69 -8.88
CA TYR A 37 6.85 12.45 -9.62
C TYR A 37 7.77 12.34 -10.84
N PRO A 38 9.07 12.02 -10.64
CA PRO A 38 9.99 11.79 -11.75
C PRO A 38 9.47 10.71 -12.69
N THR A 39 9.88 10.78 -13.95
CA THR A 39 9.45 9.84 -15.00
C THR A 39 9.68 8.38 -14.58
N GLU A 40 10.80 8.07 -13.93
CA GLU A 40 11.12 6.72 -13.47
C GLU A 40 10.09 6.20 -12.45
N VAL A 41 9.61 7.06 -11.56
CA VAL A 41 8.60 6.70 -10.56
C VAL A 41 7.27 6.43 -11.25
N VAL A 42 6.85 7.26 -12.19
CA VAL A 42 5.62 7.07 -12.94
C VAL A 42 5.67 5.76 -13.72
N GLU A 43 6.79 5.44 -14.37
CA GLU A 43 6.95 4.18 -15.10
C GLU A 43 6.85 2.97 -14.17
N GLN A 44 7.39 3.02 -12.96
CA GLN A 44 7.25 1.95 -11.98
C GLN A 44 5.80 1.75 -11.56
N TYR A 45 5.05 2.80 -11.35
CA TYR A 45 3.63 2.68 -11.04
C TYR A 45 2.83 2.06 -12.19
N LYS A 46 3.17 2.36 -13.44
CA LYS A 46 2.55 1.72 -14.61
C LYS A 46 2.80 0.21 -14.64
N GLN A 47 4.00 -0.22 -14.28
CA GLN A 47 4.42 -1.62 -14.39
C GLN A 47 3.96 -2.48 -13.21
N VAL A 48 4.07 -1.98 -11.99
CA VAL A 48 3.88 -2.79 -10.77
C VAL A 48 2.64 -2.43 -9.96
N GLY A 49 1.95 -1.34 -10.32
CA GLY A 49 0.81 -0.84 -9.55
C GLY A 49 1.23 -0.12 -8.28
N GLY A 50 0.33 0.00 -7.35
CA GLY A 50 0.58 0.65 -6.07
C GLY A 50 -0.47 1.69 -5.72
N THR A 51 -0.15 2.54 -4.75
CA THR A 51 -1.07 3.51 -4.18
C THR A 51 -0.46 4.91 -4.17
N PRO A 52 -0.29 5.57 -5.35
CA PRO A 52 0.41 6.85 -5.41
C PRO A 52 -0.28 7.97 -4.62
N TRP A 53 -1.60 7.87 -4.38
CA TRP A 53 -2.32 8.86 -3.56
C TRP A 53 -1.89 8.86 -2.09
N LEU A 54 -1.13 7.86 -1.65
CA LEU A 54 -0.58 7.79 -0.29
C LEU A 54 0.83 8.38 -0.18
N ASP A 55 1.47 8.68 -1.31
CA ASP A 55 2.81 9.27 -1.32
C ASP A 55 2.79 10.60 -0.57
N PHE A 56 3.89 10.91 0.11
CA PHE A 56 4.09 12.10 0.93
C PHE A 56 3.24 12.16 2.21
N HIS A 57 2.35 11.19 2.45
CA HIS A 57 1.46 11.16 3.61
C HIS A 57 1.76 10.04 4.59
N HIS A 58 2.42 8.98 4.14
CA HIS A 58 2.69 7.79 4.96
C HIS A 58 4.15 7.37 4.82
N THR A 59 4.69 6.83 5.92
CA THR A 59 6.06 6.32 5.95
C THR A 59 6.10 4.90 5.41
N VAL A 60 6.95 4.67 4.40
CA VAL A 60 7.31 3.33 3.92
C VAL A 60 8.49 2.84 4.75
N PHE A 61 8.34 1.70 5.41
CA PHE A 61 9.38 1.17 6.31
C PHE A 61 9.84 -0.23 5.93
N GLY A 62 9.26 -0.82 4.90
CA GLY A 62 9.64 -2.17 4.49
C GLY A 62 9.07 -2.53 3.13
N GLN A 63 9.52 -3.67 2.63
CA GLN A 63 9.10 -4.22 1.36
C GLN A 63 8.82 -5.71 1.50
N LEU A 64 7.73 -6.19 0.89
CA LEU A 64 7.42 -7.61 0.85
C LEU A 64 8.44 -8.34 -0.03
N ILE A 65 9.03 -9.39 0.50
CA ILE A 65 10.02 -10.22 -0.22
C ILE A 65 9.50 -11.62 -0.55
N ASP A 66 8.44 -12.06 0.13
CA ASP A 66 7.86 -13.38 -0.04
C ASP A 66 6.42 -13.39 0.49
N GLY A 67 5.58 -14.32 0.01
CA GLY A 67 4.22 -14.47 0.50
C GLY A 67 3.17 -13.60 -0.19
N ALA A 68 3.43 -13.12 -1.42
CA ALA A 68 2.47 -12.31 -2.16
C ALA A 68 1.14 -13.05 -2.40
N ASP A 69 1.17 -14.35 -2.57
CA ASP A 69 -0.03 -15.19 -2.72
C ASP A 69 -0.86 -15.22 -1.45
N VAL A 70 -0.22 -15.23 -0.29
CA VAL A 70 -0.89 -15.16 1.02
C VAL A 70 -1.52 -13.78 1.19
N LEU A 71 -0.83 -12.71 0.82
CA LEU A 71 -1.34 -11.35 0.86
C LEU A 71 -2.61 -11.21 0.00
N ASP A 72 -2.59 -11.75 -1.22
CA ASP A 72 -3.73 -11.73 -2.12
C ASP A 72 -4.91 -12.52 -1.53
N ALA A 73 -4.66 -13.65 -0.88
CA ALA A 73 -5.68 -14.44 -0.22
C ALA A 73 -6.34 -13.68 0.94
N ILE A 74 -5.55 -12.97 1.74
CA ILE A 74 -6.07 -12.13 2.82
C ILE A 74 -6.94 -11.00 2.26
N ALA A 75 -6.49 -10.35 1.20
CA ALA A 75 -7.23 -9.27 0.55
C ALA A 75 -8.57 -9.72 -0.04
N ALA A 76 -8.70 -11.01 -0.37
CA ALA A 76 -9.89 -11.59 -0.99
C ALA A 76 -10.89 -12.20 0.00
N VAL A 77 -10.62 -12.16 1.31
CA VAL A 77 -11.56 -12.76 2.29
C VAL A 77 -12.88 -12.01 2.31
N PRO A 78 -14.02 -12.73 2.60
CA PRO A 78 -15.31 -12.07 2.75
C PRO A 78 -15.29 -11.06 3.89
N CYS A 79 -15.82 -9.85 3.62
CA CYS A 79 -15.87 -8.76 4.58
C CYS A 79 -17.31 -8.35 4.85
N GLY A 80 -17.55 -7.86 6.06
CA GLY A 80 -18.81 -7.29 6.48
C GLY A 80 -18.77 -5.76 6.46
N PRO A 81 -19.68 -5.09 7.22
CA PRO A 81 -19.70 -3.64 7.30
C PRO A 81 -18.35 -3.06 7.75
N GLY A 82 -17.92 -1.95 7.11
CA GLY A 82 -16.65 -1.31 7.41
C GLY A 82 -15.43 -2.09 6.91
N ASP A 83 -15.62 -2.99 5.94
CA ASP A 83 -14.56 -3.84 5.38
C ASP A 83 -13.89 -4.75 6.41
N LYS A 84 -14.55 -5.00 7.54
CA LYS A 84 -14.04 -5.95 8.53
C LYS A 84 -14.25 -7.39 8.04
N PRO A 85 -13.22 -8.26 8.04
CA PRO A 85 -13.38 -9.66 7.67
C PRO A 85 -14.46 -10.33 8.51
N VAL A 86 -15.29 -11.17 7.87
CA VAL A 86 -16.34 -11.95 8.55
C VAL A 86 -15.72 -12.88 9.59
N ASN A 87 -14.59 -13.51 9.25
CA ASN A 87 -13.77 -14.27 10.18
C ASN A 87 -12.49 -13.47 10.44
N ASP A 88 -12.12 -13.29 11.69
CA ASP A 88 -10.95 -12.50 12.06
C ASP A 88 -9.68 -13.05 11.40
N VAL A 89 -8.88 -12.15 10.85
CA VAL A 89 -7.53 -12.45 10.37
C VAL A 89 -6.57 -11.93 11.44
N VAL A 90 -5.82 -12.84 12.06
CA VAL A 90 -5.03 -12.52 13.25
C VAL A 90 -3.56 -12.77 12.99
N ILE A 91 -2.71 -11.88 13.48
CA ILE A 91 -1.26 -12.08 13.53
C ILE A 91 -0.96 -12.88 14.82
N ASP A 92 -0.58 -14.15 14.66
CA ASP A 92 -0.24 -15.00 15.80
C ASP A 92 1.13 -14.65 16.37
N THR A 93 2.10 -14.40 15.51
CA THR A 93 3.46 -14.09 15.93
C THR A 93 4.19 -13.30 14.84
N ILE A 94 5.18 -12.54 15.25
CA ILE A 94 6.12 -11.85 14.36
C ILE A 94 7.53 -12.19 14.84
N GLU A 95 8.35 -12.70 13.93
CA GLU A 95 9.76 -12.99 14.22
C GLU A 95 10.62 -11.93 13.52
N VAL A 96 11.47 -11.27 14.30
CA VAL A 96 12.44 -10.31 13.78
C VAL A 96 13.76 -11.03 13.56
N GLN A 97 14.24 -11.02 12.29
CA GLN A 97 15.51 -11.61 11.92
C GLN A 97 16.56 -10.52 11.75
N GLU A 98 17.68 -10.66 12.42
CA GLU A 98 18.79 -9.72 12.36
C GLU A 98 19.93 -10.22 11.47
#